data_bf6bf472549774ea30717951845af9cc
#
_entry.id   bf6bf472549774ea30717951845af9cc
#
_cell.length_a   1.000
_cell.length_b   1.000
_cell.length_c   1.000
_cell.angle_alpha   90.00
_cell.angle_beta   90.00
_cell.angle_gamma   90.00
#
_symmetry.space_group_name_H-M   'P 1'
#
loop_
_entity.id
_entity.type
_entity.pdbx_description
1 polymer ?
#
loop_
_entity_poly.entity_id
_entity_poly.type
_entity_poly.pdbx_seq_one_letter_code
_entity_poly.pdbx_strand_id
1 'polypeptide(L)'
;KIKAQYVTHWITEREIPQVPVHAWGYGKNAKKQAKFLKLCGVNIKVAYETDSRKFGHNEDGVEIVHYERIPEVGKAFILILIGSMGIRSEIGQYLTDRGHQNGKDYLFLA
;
A
#
# COMPACT_ATOMS: atom_id res chain seq x y z
N LYS A 1 -6.66 10.66 -8.45
CA LYS A 1 -5.51 11.27 -9.12
C LYS A 1 -4.82 12.31 -8.24
N ILE A 2 -5.60 13.23 -7.66
CA ILE A 2 -5.07 14.24 -6.75
C ILE A 2 -4.38 13.58 -5.56
N LYS A 3 -4.99 12.52 -5.02
CA LYS A 3 -4.42 11.78 -3.90
C LYS A 3 -3.09 11.12 -4.26
N ALA A 4 -2.98 10.58 -5.47
CA ALA A 4 -1.74 9.96 -5.92
C ALA A 4 -0.62 10.97 -6.04
N GLN A 5 -0.90 12.16 -6.57
CA GLN A 5 0.06 13.25 -6.67
C GLN A 5 0.49 13.73 -5.29
N TYR A 6 -0.46 13.85 -4.36
CA TYR A 6 -0.18 14.23 -2.99
C TYR A 6 0.75 13.21 -2.32
N VAL A 7 0.46 11.93 -2.48
CA VAL A 7 1.28 10.86 -1.90
C VAL A 7 2.70 10.90 -2.46
N THR A 8 2.84 11.09 -3.77
CA THR A 8 4.15 11.17 -4.41
C THR A 8 4.96 12.34 -3.82
N HIS A 9 4.34 13.50 -3.70
CA HIS A 9 4.97 14.67 -3.14
C HIS A 9 5.37 14.44 -1.67
N TRP A 10 4.46 13.85 -0.90
CA TRP A 10 4.69 13.55 0.51
C TRP A 10 5.86 12.58 0.70
N ILE A 11 5.92 11.52 -0.11
CA ILE A 11 7.02 10.56 -0.07
C ILE A 11 8.35 11.24 -0.39
N THR A 12 8.35 12.08 -1.42
CA THR A 12 9.56 12.78 -1.85
C THR A 12 10.07 13.72 -0.76
N GLU A 13 9.20 14.50 -0.15
CA GLU A 13 9.58 15.44 0.89
C GLU A 13 10.10 14.76 2.16
N ARG A 14 9.58 13.59 2.47
CA ARG A 14 9.95 12.87 3.70
C ARG A 14 11.10 11.89 3.51
N GLU A 15 11.67 11.87 2.32
CA GLU A 15 12.78 10.97 2.00
C GLU A 15 12.46 9.49 2.26
N ILE A 16 11.20 9.12 2.10
CA ILE A 16 10.74 7.74 2.26
C ILE A 16 11.22 6.81 1.15
N PRO A 17 11.71 7.28 -0.03
CA PRO A 17 12.19 6.38 -1.08
C PRO A 17 13.26 5.38 -0.67
N GLN A 18 13.83 5.51 0.53
CA GLN A 18 14.81 4.54 1.02
C GLN A 18 14.18 3.22 1.43
N VAL A 19 12.85 3.16 1.55
CA VAL A 19 12.15 1.92 1.82
C VAL A 19 11.19 1.63 0.68
N PRO A 20 10.92 0.34 0.41
CA PRO A 20 9.98 0.01 -0.65
C PRO A 20 8.57 0.45 -0.29
N VAL A 21 7.78 0.76 -1.31
CA VAL A 21 6.37 1.09 -1.15
C VAL A 21 5.55 -0.15 -1.50
N HIS A 22 4.79 -0.62 -0.56
CA HIS A 22 3.89 -1.75 -0.74
C HIS A 22 2.44 -1.27 -0.70
N ALA A 23 1.53 -2.05 -1.28
CA ALA A 23 0.11 -1.71 -1.25
C ALA A 23 -0.65 -2.71 -0.38
N TRP A 24 -1.76 -2.28 0.20
CA TRP A 24 -2.74 -3.18 0.78
C TRP A 24 -3.98 -3.11 -0.08
N GLY A 25 -4.29 -4.21 -0.75
CA GLY A 25 -5.35 -4.31 -1.71
C GLY A 25 -4.83 -4.17 -3.14
N TYR A 26 -5.29 -5.07 -4.01
CA TYR A 26 -4.92 -5.01 -5.42
C TYR A 26 -6.07 -5.45 -6.30
N GLY A 27 -7.28 -4.98 -5.95
CA GLY A 27 -8.47 -5.18 -6.76
C GLY A 27 -8.49 -4.21 -7.95
N LYS A 28 -9.61 -4.16 -8.65
CA LYS A 28 -9.74 -3.39 -9.88
C LYS A 28 -9.38 -1.91 -9.70
N ASN A 29 -9.93 -1.27 -8.67
CA ASN A 29 -9.66 0.14 -8.43
C ASN A 29 -8.24 0.37 -7.92
N ALA A 30 -7.75 -0.54 -7.09
CA ALA A 30 -6.38 -0.45 -6.58
C ALA A 30 -5.36 -0.56 -7.71
N LYS A 31 -5.60 -1.41 -8.70
CA LYS A 31 -4.74 -1.53 -9.87
C LYS A 31 -4.65 -0.23 -10.66
N LYS A 32 -5.78 0.47 -10.81
CA LYS A 32 -5.79 1.76 -11.49
C LYS A 32 -4.96 2.79 -10.74
N GLN A 33 -5.09 2.83 -9.42
CA GLN A 33 -4.32 3.74 -8.59
C GLN A 33 -2.84 3.41 -8.63
N ALA A 34 -2.49 2.12 -8.60
CA ALA A 34 -1.10 1.69 -8.67
C ALA A 34 -0.46 2.08 -10.00
N LYS A 35 -1.19 1.96 -11.10
CA LYS A 35 -0.69 2.39 -12.40
C LYS A 35 -0.44 3.89 -12.44
N PHE A 36 -1.35 4.67 -11.87
CA PHE A 36 -1.17 6.11 -11.81
C PHE A 36 0.03 6.49 -10.93
N LEU A 37 0.19 5.82 -9.80
CA LEU A 37 1.34 6.04 -8.92
C LEU A 37 2.64 5.73 -9.62
N LYS A 38 2.66 4.67 -10.43
CA LYS A 38 3.85 4.33 -11.22
C LYS A 38 4.22 5.44 -12.18
N LEU A 39 3.23 6.08 -12.81
CA LEU A 39 3.47 7.23 -13.68
C LEU A 39 4.04 8.41 -12.91
N CYS A 40 3.75 8.50 -11.63
CA CYS A 40 4.28 9.55 -10.75
C CYS A 40 5.61 9.18 -10.10
N GLY A 41 6.17 8.02 -10.44
CA GLY A 41 7.45 7.59 -9.90
C GLY A 41 7.38 6.69 -8.67
N VAL A 42 6.17 6.30 -8.25
CA VAL A 42 5.98 5.39 -7.10
C VAL A 42 5.73 3.98 -7.62
N ASN A 43 6.71 3.11 -7.45
CA ASN A 43 6.67 1.76 -8.00
C ASN A 43 6.35 0.74 -6.90
N ILE A 44 5.14 0.18 -6.96
CA ILE A 44 4.68 -0.82 -6.00
C ILE A 44 5.08 -2.20 -6.50
N LYS A 45 5.80 -2.97 -5.66
CA LYS A 45 6.28 -4.31 -6.02
C LYS A 45 5.54 -5.42 -5.28
N VAL A 46 4.91 -5.11 -4.15
CA VAL A 46 4.22 -6.10 -3.32
C VAL A 46 2.87 -5.55 -2.91
N ALA A 47 1.84 -6.39 -2.97
CA ALA A 47 0.51 -6.04 -2.49
C ALA A 47 0.00 -7.11 -1.53
N TYR A 48 -0.63 -6.67 -0.44
CA TYR A 48 -1.17 -7.57 0.59
C TYR A 48 -2.65 -7.80 0.33
N GLU A 49 -3.08 -9.06 0.46
CA GLU A 49 -4.45 -9.46 0.23
C GLU A 49 -4.93 -10.45 1.27
N THR A 50 -6.24 -10.53 1.45
CA THR A 50 -6.87 -11.56 2.28
C THR A 50 -7.40 -12.73 1.45
N ASP A 51 -7.67 -12.52 0.18
CA ASP A 51 -8.22 -13.54 -0.71
C ASP A 51 -7.12 -14.50 -1.18
N SER A 52 -7.14 -15.72 -0.63
CA SER A 52 -6.11 -16.72 -0.93
C SER A 52 -6.03 -17.09 -2.41
N ARG A 53 -7.09 -16.88 -3.17
CA ARG A 53 -7.08 -17.17 -4.61
C ARG A 53 -6.15 -16.25 -5.38
N LYS A 54 -5.77 -15.14 -4.79
CA LYS A 54 -4.88 -14.14 -5.41
C LYS A 54 -3.42 -14.34 -5.02
N PHE A 55 -3.13 -15.21 -4.06
CA PHE A 55 -1.76 -15.39 -3.57
C PHE A 55 -0.90 -16.05 -4.63
N GLY A 56 0.36 -15.64 -4.68
CA GLY A 56 1.33 -16.19 -5.61
C GLY A 56 1.20 -15.66 -7.03
N HIS A 57 0.22 -14.84 -7.31
CA HIS A 57 0.09 -14.19 -8.60
C HIS A 57 1.01 -12.99 -8.68
N ASN A 58 1.55 -12.76 -9.86
CA ASN A 58 2.39 -11.61 -10.14
C ASN A 58 1.74 -10.83 -11.27
N GLU A 59 0.95 -9.82 -10.93
CA GLU A 59 0.23 -9.01 -11.90
C GLU A 59 0.95 -7.68 -12.07
N ASP A 60 1.24 -7.31 -13.32
CA ASP A 60 1.87 -6.02 -13.63
C ASP A 60 3.17 -5.79 -12.86
N GLY A 61 3.90 -6.85 -12.53
CA GLY A 61 5.12 -6.77 -11.76
C GLY A 61 4.90 -6.67 -10.25
N VAL A 62 3.66 -6.84 -9.79
CA VAL A 62 3.32 -6.78 -8.37
C VAL A 62 3.06 -8.17 -7.84
N GLU A 63 3.82 -8.56 -6.83
CA GLU A 63 3.63 -9.85 -6.16
C GLU A 63 2.51 -9.73 -5.12
N ILE A 64 1.54 -10.63 -5.17
CA ILE A 64 0.41 -10.62 -4.24
C ILE A 64 0.62 -11.66 -3.16
N VAL A 65 0.65 -11.21 -1.91
CA VAL A 65 0.96 -12.06 -0.76
C VAL A 65 -0.08 -11.88 0.34
N HIS A 66 -0.11 -12.82 1.28
CA HIS A 66 -1.00 -12.74 2.42
C HIS A 66 -0.64 -11.54 3.31
N TYR A 67 -1.65 -10.88 3.85
CA TYR A 67 -1.44 -9.67 4.64
C TYR A 67 -0.63 -9.91 5.92
N GLU A 68 -0.58 -11.14 6.42
CA GLU A 68 0.24 -11.46 7.59
C GLU A 68 1.74 -11.35 7.30
N ARG A 69 2.11 -11.24 6.03
CA ARG A 69 3.51 -11.06 5.62
C ARG A 69 3.97 -9.62 5.65
N ILE A 70 3.17 -8.73 6.24
CA ILE A 70 3.57 -7.35 6.41
C ILE A 70 4.89 -7.29 7.18
N PRO A 71 5.89 -6.53 6.68
CA PRO A 71 7.17 -6.43 7.35
C PRO A 71 7.09 -5.60 8.63
N GLU A 72 8.14 -5.64 9.41
CA GLU A 72 8.25 -4.82 10.61
C GLU A 72 8.22 -3.34 10.26
N VAL A 73 7.86 -2.52 11.25
CA VAL A 73 7.85 -1.06 11.12
C VAL A 73 9.18 -0.56 10.55
N GLY A 74 9.10 0.33 9.57
CA GLY A 74 10.27 0.94 8.97
C GLY A 74 10.89 0.16 7.82
N LYS A 75 10.40 -1.04 7.51
CA LYS A 75 10.93 -1.85 6.42
C LYS A 75 10.23 -1.60 5.10
N ALA A 76 9.02 -1.07 5.13
CA ALA A 76 8.26 -0.70 3.94
C ALA A 76 7.25 0.37 4.31
N PHE A 77 6.90 1.22 3.33
CA PHE A 77 5.80 2.15 3.48
C PHE A 77 4.57 1.54 2.80
N ILE A 78 3.42 1.53 3.49
CA ILE A 78 2.23 0.81 3.04
C ILE A 78 1.16 1.81 2.61
N LEU A 79 0.73 1.72 1.35
CA LEU A 79 -0.39 2.49 0.82
C LEU A 79 -1.64 1.62 0.83
N ILE A 80 -2.67 2.06 1.52
CA ILE A 80 -3.91 1.31 1.62
C ILE A 80 -4.84 1.77 0.50
N LEU A 81 -5.10 0.87 -0.43
CA LEU A 81 -5.85 1.14 -1.67
C LEU A 81 -7.27 0.59 -1.64
N ILE A 82 -7.75 0.22 -0.46
CA ILE A 82 -9.12 -0.28 -0.27
C ILE A 82 -10.00 0.86 0.18
N GLY A 83 -11.12 1.07 -0.51
CA GLY A 83 -12.01 2.19 -0.23
C GLY A 83 -13.14 1.92 0.75
N SER A 84 -13.41 0.66 1.11
CA SER A 84 -14.49 0.33 2.04
C SER A 84 -14.17 0.81 3.45
N MET A 85 -15.04 1.63 4.02
CA MET A 85 -14.81 2.25 5.34
C MET A 85 -14.60 1.24 6.45
N GLY A 86 -15.42 0.18 6.50
CA GLY A 86 -15.29 -0.84 7.54
C GLY A 86 -13.96 -1.57 7.45
N ILE A 87 -13.56 -1.94 6.24
CA ILE A 87 -12.29 -2.64 6.01
C ILE A 87 -11.11 -1.72 6.30
N ARG A 88 -11.21 -0.45 5.93
CA ARG A 88 -10.15 0.52 6.23
C ARG A 88 -9.88 0.63 7.73
N SER A 89 -10.95 0.66 8.52
CA SER A 89 -10.84 0.72 9.96
C SER A 89 -10.13 -0.51 10.52
N GLU A 90 -10.47 -1.69 10.02
CA GLU A 90 -9.85 -2.95 10.44
C GLU A 90 -8.37 -2.98 10.08
N ILE A 91 -8.01 -2.53 8.88
CA ILE A 91 -6.63 -2.48 8.43
C ILE A 91 -5.82 -1.51 9.31
N GLY A 92 -6.38 -0.34 9.58
CA GLY A 92 -5.72 0.64 10.43
C GLY A 92 -5.44 0.08 11.82
N GLN A 93 -6.41 -0.62 12.39
CA GLN A 93 -6.25 -1.25 13.70
C GLN A 93 -5.17 -2.33 13.66
N TYR A 94 -5.17 -3.15 12.61
CA TYR A 94 -4.18 -4.22 12.44
C TYR A 94 -2.76 -3.65 12.39
N LEU A 95 -2.56 -2.58 11.61
CA LEU A 95 -1.27 -1.93 11.48
C LEU A 95 -0.84 -1.24 12.78
N THR A 96 -1.78 -0.55 13.43
CA THR A 96 -1.50 0.13 14.71
C THR A 96 -1.10 -0.88 15.78
N ASP A 97 -1.75 -2.02 15.85
CA ASP A 97 -1.42 -3.07 16.81
C ASP A 97 -0.01 -3.62 16.60
N ARG A 98 0.55 -3.48 15.41
CA ARG A 98 1.90 -3.91 15.07
C ARG A 98 2.92 -2.77 15.16
N GLY A 99 2.52 -1.61 15.65
CA GLY A 99 3.42 -0.49 15.85
C GLY A 99 3.55 0.47 14.69
N HIS A 100 2.82 0.24 13.58
CA HIS A 100 2.81 1.16 12.45
C HIS A 100 2.01 2.41 12.80
N GLN A 101 2.48 3.57 12.37
CA GLN A 101 1.83 4.86 12.63
C GLN A 101 1.26 5.44 11.34
N ASN A 102 0.00 5.87 11.41
CA ASN A 102 -0.67 6.52 10.29
C ASN A 102 0.08 7.81 9.92
N GLY A 103 0.35 7.99 8.65
CA GLY A 103 1.07 9.16 8.16
C GLY A 103 2.58 9.03 8.22
N LYS A 104 3.11 8.02 8.90
CA LYS A 104 4.54 7.77 9.00
C LYS A 104 4.91 6.44 8.33
N ASP A 105 4.15 5.40 8.63
CA ASP A 105 4.44 4.04 8.15
C ASP A 105 3.42 3.57 7.13
N TYR A 106 2.24 4.15 7.12
CA TYR A 106 1.20 3.84 6.15
C TYR A 106 0.30 5.05 5.91
N LEU A 107 -0.45 5.01 4.81
CA LEU A 107 -1.38 6.07 4.44
C LEU A 107 -2.56 5.48 3.68
N PHE A 108 -3.76 5.99 3.96
CA PHE A 108 -4.95 5.63 3.20
C PHE A 108 -5.03 6.50 1.94
N LEU A 109 -5.03 5.84 0.78
CA LEU A 109 -5.11 6.55 -0.49
C LEU A 109 -6.52 6.55 -1.07
N ALA A 110 -7.28 5.50 -0.83
CA ALA A 110 -8.63 5.39 -1.39
C ALA A 110 -9.68 6.11 -0.56
#